data_65ebf551dbb12a48714d553522d94ad8
#
_entry.id   65ebf551dbb12a48714d553522d94ad8
#
_cell.length_a   1.000
_cell.length_b   1.000
_cell.length_c   1.000
_cell.angle_alpha   90.00
_cell.angle_beta   90.00
_cell.angle_gamma   90.00
#
_symmetry.space_group_name_H-M   'P 1'
#
loop_
_entity.id
_entity.type
_entity.pdbx_description
1 polymer ?
#
loop_
_entity_poly.entity_id
_entity_poly.type
_entity_poly.pdbx_seq_one_letter_code
_entity_poly.pdbx_strand_id
1 'polypeptide(L)'
;MILTSTAESRLLDKIAMTEYGLPEAVLMENAGRAVVSRMREFTDWEGAFTVIVCGTGNNGGDGFVSARYARGAGARVLVILMGDPSHMGESAKMYRKTAEKMGIPVIEVMEAEEAVPYLYDADIIIDSLIGTGLASKVKGEKAALIDIINDTDALVVSTDIPSGLVTDTGRPAGTAVNADFTVALGSVKRGHVLYPGSEHTGRLLFSPIGIPEEASEDFPVRLLFREDIAPLLPVRNQISHKGKNGFLGIFAGSSGMEGAALLAGQGALYAGAGKT
;
A
#
# COMPACT_ATOMS: atom_id res chain seq x y z
N MET A 1 -9.55 -3.03 10.46
CA MET A 1 -8.87 -3.49 9.21
C MET A 1 -7.63 -4.27 9.59
N ILE A 2 -7.35 -5.40 8.93
CA ILE A 2 -6.15 -6.21 9.22
C ILE A 2 -4.89 -5.54 8.70
N LEU A 3 -3.79 -5.70 9.45
CA LEU A 3 -2.43 -5.37 9.03
C LEU A 3 -1.62 -6.64 8.88
N THR A 4 -1.05 -6.85 7.69
CA THR A 4 -0.31 -8.05 7.38
C THR A 4 1.19 -7.81 7.25
N SER A 5 1.98 -8.80 7.63
CA SER A 5 3.35 -9.01 7.20
C SER A 5 3.39 -9.60 5.78
N THR A 6 4.59 -9.68 5.20
CA THR A 6 4.82 -10.38 3.93
C THR A 6 4.32 -11.83 3.96
N ALA A 7 4.60 -12.54 5.05
CA ALA A 7 4.20 -13.94 5.20
C ALA A 7 2.67 -14.08 5.31
N GLU A 8 2.02 -13.21 6.08
CA GLU A 8 0.57 -13.19 6.25
C GLU A 8 -0.16 -12.78 4.96
N SER A 9 0.37 -11.80 4.21
CA SER A 9 -0.19 -11.42 2.91
C SER A 9 -0.16 -12.60 1.92
N ARG A 10 0.98 -13.30 1.81
CA ARG A 10 1.09 -14.51 0.98
C ARG A 10 0.18 -15.64 1.44
N LEU A 11 0.01 -15.79 2.75
CA LEU A 11 -0.90 -16.80 3.31
C LEU A 11 -2.35 -16.45 2.94
N LEU A 12 -2.73 -15.18 3.01
CA LEU A 12 -4.05 -14.70 2.63
C LEU A 12 -4.38 -15.02 1.16
N ASP A 13 -3.45 -14.73 0.25
CA ASP A 13 -3.59 -15.09 -1.17
C ASP A 13 -3.71 -16.60 -1.35
N LYS A 14 -2.89 -17.38 -0.63
CA LYS A 14 -2.94 -18.83 -0.68
C LYS A 14 -4.29 -19.37 -0.18
N ILE A 15 -4.81 -18.88 0.94
CA ILE A 15 -6.12 -19.27 1.48
C ILE A 15 -7.21 -18.94 0.44
N ALA A 16 -7.18 -17.73 -0.14
CA ALA A 16 -8.13 -17.35 -1.18
C ALA A 16 -8.12 -18.30 -2.37
N MET A 17 -6.94 -18.77 -2.80
CA MET A 17 -6.81 -19.70 -3.91
C MET A 17 -7.17 -21.14 -3.55
N THR A 18 -6.74 -21.65 -2.37
CA THR A 18 -6.85 -23.09 -2.05
C THR A 18 -8.16 -23.44 -1.33
N GLU A 19 -8.68 -22.56 -0.49
CA GLU A 19 -9.87 -22.82 0.31
C GLU A 19 -11.14 -22.23 -0.32
N TYR A 20 -11.00 -21.01 -0.89
CA TYR A 20 -12.13 -20.34 -1.55
C TYR A 20 -12.16 -20.55 -3.07
N GLY A 21 -11.14 -21.19 -3.65
CA GLY A 21 -11.13 -21.55 -5.06
C GLY A 21 -11.00 -20.35 -6.02
N LEU A 22 -10.47 -19.20 -5.56
CA LEU A 22 -10.26 -18.00 -6.38
C LEU A 22 -8.98 -18.16 -7.21
N PRO A 23 -9.04 -18.24 -8.55
CA PRO A 23 -7.83 -18.33 -9.36
C PRO A 23 -6.95 -17.08 -9.21
N GLU A 24 -5.61 -17.26 -9.27
CA GLU A 24 -4.65 -16.15 -9.25
C GLU A 24 -4.99 -15.04 -10.26
N ALA A 25 -5.38 -15.46 -11.48
CA ALA A 25 -5.77 -14.51 -12.52
C ALA A 25 -7.00 -13.65 -12.13
N VAL A 26 -7.94 -14.18 -11.36
CA VAL A 26 -9.10 -13.42 -10.87
C VAL A 26 -8.67 -12.41 -9.80
N LEU A 27 -7.78 -12.79 -8.89
CA LEU A 27 -7.22 -11.86 -7.90
C LEU A 27 -6.46 -10.73 -8.59
N MET A 28 -5.61 -11.06 -9.57
CA MET A 28 -4.85 -10.10 -10.38
C MET A 28 -5.76 -9.16 -11.20
N GLU A 29 -6.84 -9.68 -11.81
CA GLU A 29 -7.84 -8.85 -12.51
C GLU A 29 -8.50 -7.86 -11.56
N ASN A 30 -8.90 -8.31 -10.37
CA ASN A 30 -9.50 -7.46 -9.35
C ASN A 30 -8.51 -6.42 -8.82
N ALA A 31 -7.23 -6.79 -8.67
CA ALA A 31 -6.16 -5.93 -8.20
C ALA A 31 -5.93 -4.75 -9.16
N GLY A 32 -5.62 -5.00 -10.41
CA GLY A 32 -5.37 -3.94 -11.38
C GLY A 32 -6.62 -3.07 -11.65
N ARG A 33 -7.81 -3.68 -11.66
CA ARG A 33 -9.07 -2.93 -11.72
C ARG A 33 -9.22 -1.99 -10.52
N ALA A 34 -8.85 -2.45 -9.32
CA ALA A 34 -8.96 -1.66 -8.09
C ALA A 34 -8.07 -0.42 -8.14
N VAL A 35 -6.85 -0.52 -8.64
CA VAL A 35 -5.93 0.63 -8.77
C VAL A 35 -6.62 1.77 -9.52
N VAL A 36 -7.13 1.50 -10.70
CA VAL A 36 -7.77 2.54 -11.53
C VAL A 36 -9.10 3.00 -10.94
N SER A 37 -9.93 2.09 -10.42
CA SER A 37 -11.25 2.45 -9.90
C SER A 37 -11.18 3.27 -8.61
N ARG A 38 -10.20 3.00 -7.72
CA ARG A 38 -10.01 3.76 -6.49
C ARG A 38 -9.49 5.16 -6.74
N MET A 39 -8.78 5.36 -7.84
CA MET A 39 -8.24 6.66 -8.22
C MET A 39 -9.25 7.59 -8.91
N ARG A 40 -10.42 7.09 -9.34
CA ARG A 40 -11.44 7.91 -10.05
C ARG A 40 -11.94 9.14 -9.29
N GLU A 41 -11.85 9.13 -7.96
CA GLU A 41 -12.25 10.27 -7.14
C GLU A 41 -11.14 11.34 -7.02
N PHE A 42 -9.91 11.02 -7.45
CA PHE A 42 -8.72 11.83 -7.22
C PHE A 42 -8.05 12.30 -8.51
N THR A 43 -8.33 11.66 -9.64
CA THR A 43 -7.76 12.03 -10.93
C THR A 43 -8.74 11.78 -12.07
N ASP A 44 -8.62 12.61 -13.11
CA ASP A 44 -9.28 12.39 -14.38
C ASP A 44 -8.35 11.59 -15.30
N TRP A 45 -8.86 10.49 -15.81
CA TRP A 45 -8.11 9.62 -16.72
C TRP A 45 -8.20 10.06 -18.18
N GLU A 46 -9.25 10.83 -18.54
CA GLU A 46 -9.54 11.18 -19.94
C GLU A 46 -8.38 12.02 -20.52
N GLY A 47 -7.75 11.51 -21.56
CA GLY A 47 -6.63 12.14 -22.25
C GLY A 47 -5.29 12.13 -21.50
N ALA A 48 -5.25 11.76 -20.20
CA ALA A 48 -4.03 11.73 -19.40
C ALA A 48 -3.01 10.75 -19.97
N PHE A 49 -1.76 11.16 -20.12
CA PHE A 49 -0.68 10.26 -20.47
C PHE A 49 -0.25 9.48 -19.24
N THR A 50 -0.60 8.20 -19.22
CA THR A 50 -0.37 7.30 -18.10
C THR A 50 0.69 6.28 -18.45
N VAL A 51 1.80 6.31 -17.72
CA VAL A 51 2.88 5.33 -17.83
C VAL A 51 2.78 4.33 -16.68
N ILE A 52 2.69 3.04 -17.02
CA ILE A 52 2.67 1.96 -16.03
C ILE A 52 4.03 1.28 -16.03
N VAL A 53 4.73 1.34 -14.89
CA VAL A 53 6.03 0.71 -14.71
C VAL A 53 5.85 -0.66 -14.10
N CYS A 54 6.04 -1.70 -14.89
CA CYS A 54 5.85 -3.09 -14.51
C CYS A 54 7.18 -3.81 -14.29
N GLY A 55 7.25 -4.59 -13.21
CA GLY A 55 8.27 -5.64 -13.06
C GLY A 55 7.80 -6.97 -13.63
N THR A 56 8.64 -8.00 -13.51
CA THR A 56 8.33 -9.35 -14.00
C THR A 56 7.55 -10.24 -13.01
N GLY A 57 7.25 -9.73 -11.81
CA GLY A 57 6.46 -10.44 -10.79
C GLY A 57 4.95 -10.22 -10.92
N ASN A 58 4.18 -10.70 -9.94
CA ASN A 58 2.72 -10.56 -9.89
C ASN A 58 2.29 -9.08 -9.85
N ASN A 59 3.04 -8.23 -9.13
CA ASN A 59 2.77 -6.79 -9.11
C ASN A 59 2.79 -6.16 -10.53
N GLY A 60 3.75 -6.58 -11.38
CA GLY A 60 3.76 -6.20 -12.80
C GLY A 60 2.55 -6.74 -13.56
N GLY A 61 2.07 -7.93 -13.20
CA GLY A 61 0.81 -8.49 -13.71
C GLY A 61 -0.40 -7.60 -13.40
N ASP A 62 -0.50 -7.13 -12.15
CA ASP A 62 -1.52 -6.15 -11.72
C ASP A 62 -1.41 -4.84 -12.52
N GLY A 63 -0.17 -4.42 -12.83
CA GLY A 63 0.12 -3.27 -13.69
C GLY A 63 -0.42 -3.43 -15.12
N PHE A 64 -0.26 -4.61 -15.75
CA PHE A 64 -0.85 -4.88 -17.08
C PHE A 64 -2.38 -4.85 -17.06
N VAL A 65 -2.99 -5.29 -15.97
CA VAL A 65 -4.44 -5.16 -15.79
C VAL A 65 -4.81 -3.68 -15.62
N SER A 66 -4.09 -2.94 -14.79
CA SER A 66 -4.29 -1.49 -14.60
C SER A 66 -4.20 -0.73 -15.92
N ALA A 67 -3.26 -1.09 -16.80
CA ALA A 67 -3.12 -0.50 -18.13
C ALA A 67 -4.39 -0.62 -18.98
N ARG A 68 -5.03 -1.78 -18.95
CA ARG A 68 -6.29 -2.01 -19.68
C ARG A 68 -7.43 -1.14 -19.14
N TYR A 69 -7.54 -1.05 -17.80
CA TYR A 69 -8.59 -0.25 -17.16
C TYR A 69 -8.36 1.26 -17.30
N ALA A 70 -7.10 1.73 -17.21
CA ALA A 70 -6.75 3.13 -17.45
C ALA A 70 -7.09 3.54 -18.90
N ARG A 71 -6.74 2.70 -19.88
CA ARG A 71 -7.14 2.91 -21.27
C ARG A 71 -8.67 2.92 -21.44
N GLY A 72 -9.36 2.00 -20.78
CA GLY A 72 -10.83 1.96 -20.79
C GLY A 72 -11.49 3.18 -20.11
N ALA A 73 -10.75 3.89 -19.28
CA ALA A 73 -11.14 5.16 -18.66
C ALA A 73 -10.76 6.40 -19.47
N GLY A 74 -10.20 6.24 -20.68
CA GLY A 74 -9.86 7.32 -21.60
C GLY A 74 -8.40 7.75 -21.60
N ALA A 75 -7.51 7.12 -20.78
CA ALA A 75 -6.11 7.47 -20.72
C ALA A 75 -5.33 7.05 -22.00
N ARG A 76 -4.30 7.81 -22.36
CA ARG A 76 -3.26 7.41 -23.28
C ARG A 76 -2.22 6.59 -22.53
N VAL A 77 -2.18 5.30 -22.75
CA VAL A 77 -1.44 4.36 -21.91
C VAL A 77 -0.19 3.83 -22.60
N LEU A 78 0.92 3.80 -21.87
CA LEU A 78 2.16 3.13 -22.19
C LEU A 78 2.57 2.23 -21.01
N VAL A 79 3.04 1.01 -21.29
CA VAL A 79 3.63 0.13 -20.26
C VAL A 79 5.14 0.05 -20.48
N ILE A 80 5.89 0.27 -19.42
CA ILE A 80 7.34 0.01 -19.36
C ILE A 80 7.52 -1.29 -18.57
N LEU A 81 8.11 -2.30 -19.18
CA LEU A 81 8.45 -3.57 -18.53
C LEU A 81 9.94 -3.61 -18.23
N MET A 82 10.31 -3.56 -16.95
CA MET A 82 11.72 -3.65 -16.52
C MET A 82 12.08 -5.08 -16.16
N GLY A 83 13.03 -5.64 -16.92
CA GLY A 83 13.61 -6.96 -16.70
C GLY A 83 13.19 -8.01 -17.73
N ASP A 84 13.73 -9.22 -17.61
CA ASP A 84 13.53 -10.32 -18.57
C ASP A 84 12.10 -10.90 -18.48
N PRO A 85 11.28 -10.78 -19.56
CA PRO A 85 9.91 -11.30 -19.59
C PRO A 85 9.80 -12.81 -19.39
N SER A 86 10.87 -13.57 -19.59
CA SER A 86 10.88 -15.02 -19.38
C SER A 86 10.56 -15.38 -17.91
N HIS A 87 10.89 -14.50 -16.98
CA HIS A 87 10.64 -14.67 -15.54
C HIS A 87 9.20 -14.36 -15.10
N MET A 88 8.34 -13.89 -15.99
CA MET A 88 6.94 -13.62 -15.68
C MET A 88 6.17 -14.92 -15.40
N GLY A 89 5.26 -14.87 -14.40
CA GLY A 89 4.28 -15.94 -14.16
C GLY A 89 3.23 -16.02 -15.26
N GLU A 90 2.50 -17.12 -15.30
CA GLU A 90 1.52 -17.39 -16.38
C GLU A 90 0.38 -16.36 -16.41
N SER A 91 -0.14 -15.95 -15.24
CA SER A 91 -1.17 -14.94 -15.14
C SER A 91 -0.68 -13.58 -15.65
N ALA A 92 0.53 -13.17 -15.28
CA ALA A 92 1.13 -11.92 -15.74
C ALA A 92 1.40 -11.94 -17.26
N LYS A 93 1.91 -13.06 -17.81
CA LYS A 93 2.07 -13.25 -19.26
C LYS A 93 0.75 -13.16 -20.02
N MET A 94 -0.30 -13.75 -19.45
CA MET A 94 -1.65 -13.70 -20.04
C MET A 94 -2.15 -12.24 -20.12
N TYR A 95 -2.02 -11.45 -19.05
CA TYR A 95 -2.47 -10.06 -19.03
C TYR A 95 -1.60 -9.14 -19.87
N ARG A 96 -0.29 -9.35 -19.92
CA ARG A 96 0.61 -8.69 -20.89
C ARG A 96 0.10 -8.89 -22.32
N LYS A 97 -0.07 -10.15 -22.71
CA LYS A 97 -0.55 -10.50 -24.07
C LYS A 97 -1.93 -9.89 -24.36
N THR A 98 -2.78 -9.79 -23.34
CA THR A 98 -4.09 -9.16 -23.48
C THR A 98 -3.95 -7.65 -23.72
N ALA A 99 -3.10 -6.97 -22.95
CA ALA A 99 -2.81 -5.54 -23.14
C ALA A 99 -2.24 -5.24 -24.54
N GLU A 100 -1.27 -6.05 -25.00
CA GLU A 100 -0.69 -5.95 -26.34
C GLU A 100 -1.74 -6.15 -27.46
N LYS A 101 -2.63 -7.14 -27.31
CA LYS A 101 -3.74 -7.36 -28.25
C LYS A 101 -4.76 -6.22 -28.28
N MET A 102 -4.91 -5.51 -27.18
CA MET A 102 -5.72 -4.30 -27.12
C MET A 102 -5.00 -3.09 -27.75
N GLY A 103 -3.77 -3.25 -28.23
CA GLY A 103 -2.95 -2.18 -28.84
C GLY A 103 -2.38 -1.21 -27.81
N ILE A 104 -2.16 -1.66 -26.55
CA ILE A 104 -1.41 -0.88 -25.56
C ILE A 104 0.08 -1.12 -25.84
N PRO A 105 0.87 -0.04 -26.11
CA PRO A 105 2.30 -0.17 -26.29
C PRO A 105 2.98 -0.72 -25.03
N VAL A 106 3.87 -1.70 -25.21
CA VAL A 106 4.71 -2.26 -24.16
C VAL A 106 6.16 -2.11 -24.59
N ILE A 107 6.94 -1.38 -23.82
CA ILE A 107 8.38 -1.18 -24.05
C ILE A 107 9.13 -1.99 -22.99
N GLU A 108 9.95 -2.92 -23.45
CA GLU A 108 10.88 -3.65 -22.59
C GLU A 108 12.15 -2.82 -22.42
N VAL A 109 12.54 -2.57 -21.17
CA VAL A 109 13.74 -1.81 -20.85
C VAL A 109 14.68 -2.65 -19.98
N MET A 110 15.96 -2.57 -20.25
CA MET A 110 17.00 -3.20 -19.46
C MET A 110 17.76 -2.17 -18.63
N GLU A 111 17.85 -0.93 -19.12
CA GLU A 111 18.48 0.22 -18.47
C GLU A 111 17.41 1.26 -18.10
N ALA A 112 17.53 1.88 -16.92
CA ALA A 112 16.56 2.83 -16.43
C ALA A 112 16.44 4.08 -17.30
N GLU A 113 17.56 4.51 -17.91
CA GLU A 113 17.61 5.67 -18.79
C GLU A 113 16.70 5.53 -20.02
N GLU A 114 16.44 4.32 -20.49
CA GLU A 114 15.51 4.07 -21.59
C GLU A 114 14.07 4.51 -21.28
N ALA A 115 13.71 4.55 -19.99
CA ALA A 115 12.39 4.96 -19.54
C ALA A 115 12.22 6.50 -19.39
N VAL A 116 13.31 7.23 -19.29
CA VAL A 116 13.35 8.68 -18.99
C VAL A 116 12.40 9.50 -19.89
N PRO A 117 12.41 9.38 -21.23
CA PRO A 117 11.58 10.23 -22.09
C PRO A 117 10.08 10.06 -21.82
N TYR A 118 9.66 8.88 -21.36
CA TYR A 118 8.26 8.56 -21.12
C TYR A 118 7.81 8.96 -19.72
N LEU A 119 8.68 8.81 -18.73
CA LEU A 119 8.36 9.12 -17.33
C LEU A 119 8.26 10.62 -17.08
N TYR A 120 9.15 11.43 -17.68
CA TYR A 120 9.08 12.90 -17.54
C TYR A 120 7.93 13.53 -18.32
N ASP A 121 7.39 12.84 -19.32
CA ASP A 121 6.24 13.31 -20.12
C ASP A 121 4.89 12.80 -19.56
N ALA A 122 4.92 11.97 -18.51
CA ALA A 122 3.73 11.35 -17.93
C ALA A 122 2.95 12.32 -17.03
N ASP A 123 1.62 12.33 -17.19
CA ASP A 123 0.72 12.97 -16.23
C ASP A 123 0.51 12.08 -14.99
N ILE A 124 0.49 10.75 -15.21
CA ILE A 124 0.27 9.74 -14.16
C ILE A 124 1.29 8.61 -14.34
N ILE A 125 1.93 8.21 -13.25
CA ILE A 125 2.76 7.00 -13.20
C ILE A 125 2.09 5.99 -12.27
N ILE A 126 1.85 4.77 -12.77
CA ILE A 126 1.45 3.64 -11.94
C ILE A 126 2.69 2.79 -11.67
N ASP A 127 3.15 2.79 -10.42
CA ASP A 127 4.24 1.96 -9.95
C ASP A 127 3.75 0.54 -9.66
N SER A 128 4.14 -0.39 -10.51
CA SER A 128 3.91 -1.83 -10.39
C SER A 128 5.23 -2.61 -10.56
N LEU A 129 6.36 -2.01 -10.18
CA LEU A 129 7.71 -2.57 -10.41
C LEU A 129 8.05 -3.67 -9.42
N ILE A 130 7.85 -3.45 -8.12
CA ILE A 130 8.18 -4.40 -7.04
C ILE A 130 7.06 -4.37 -6.00
N GLY A 131 6.41 -5.51 -5.76
CA GLY A 131 5.41 -5.66 -4.70
C GLY A 131 6.00 -6.25 -3.41
N THR A 132 5.16 -6.94 -2.63
CA THR A 132 5.50 -7.58 -1.34
C THR A 132 6.59 -8.65 -1.43
N GLY A 133 7.00 -9.05 -2.63
CA GLY A 133 8.07 -10.03 -2.88
C GLY A 133 9.49 -9.54 -2.68
N LEU A 134 9.69 -8.32 -2.18
CA LEU A 134 11.01 -7.74 -1.97
C LEU A 134 11.82 -8.54 -0.95
N ALA A 135 12.85 -9.26 -1.42
CA ALA A 135 13.67 -10.14 -0.59
C ALA A 135 15.06 -9.58 -0.27
N SER A 136 15.49 -8.52 -0.95
CA SER A 136 16.83 -7.95 -0.80
C SER A 136 16.87 -6.46 -1.13
N LYS A 137 18.01 -5.83 -0.85
CA LYS A 137 18.21 -4.41 -1.20
C LYS A 137 18.04 -4.19 -2.70
N VAL A 138 17.20 -3.21 -3.06
CA VAL A 138 17.05 -2.74 -4.45
C VAL A 138 18.36 -2.07 -4.89
N LYS A 139 18.87 -2.47 -6.06
CA LYS A 139 20.15 -2.01 -6.62
C LYS A 139 20.07 -1.95 -8.15
N GLY A 140 21.09 -1.34 -8.76
CA GLY A 140 21.23 -1.27 -10.22
C GLY A 140 20.05 -0.58 -10.88
N GLU A 141 19.66 -1.07 -12.04
CA GLU A 141 18.66 -0.42 -12.90
C GLU A 141 17.30 -0.21 -12.24
N LYS A 142 16.86 -1.15 -11.39
CA LYS A 142 15.60 -0.96 -10.64
C LYS A 142 15.69 0.18 -9.63
N ALA A 143 16.85 0.38 -9.00
CA ALA A 143 17.04 1.50 -8.09
C ALA A 143 17.07 2.82 -8.87
N ALA A 144 17.80 2.86 -9.99
CA ALA A 144 17.85 4.04 -10.87
C ALA A 144 16.45 4.40 -11.40
N LEU A 145 15.65 3.40 -11.79
CA LEU A 145 14.27 3.62 -12.26
C LEU A 145 13.36 4.20 -11.16
N ILE A 146 13.49 3.72 -9.92
CA ILE A 146 12.78 4.30 -8.76
C ILE A 146 13.20 5.75 -8.54
N ASP A 147 14.50 6.05 -8.61
CA ASP A 147 15.00 7.40 -8.42
C ASP A 147 14.51 8.34 -9.53
N ILE A 148 14.41 7.87 -10.79
CA ILE A 148 13.81 8.62 -11.90
C ILE A 148 12.32 8.88 -11.64
N ILE A 149 11.54 7.87 -11.22
CA ILE A 149 10.12 8.05 -10.86
C ILE A 149 9.96 9.16 -9.80
N ASN A 150 10.81 9.13 -8.77
CA ASN A 150 10.77 10.10 -7.68
C ASN A 150 11.17 11.53 -8.09
N ASP A 151 11.84 11.70 -9.23
CA ASP A 151 12.29 13.00 -9.77
C ASP A 151 11.27 13.61 -10.77
N THR A 152 10.18 12.91 -11.07
CA THR A 152 9.12 13.41 -11.97
C THR A 152 8.11 14.27 -11.22
N ASP A 153 7.42 15.15 -11.97
CA ASP A 153 6.25 15.91 -11.48
C ASP A 153 4.91 15.15 -11.68
N ALA A 154 4.96 13.91 -12.14
CA ALA A 154 3.77 13.09 -12.40
C ALA A 154 3.06 12.70 -11.09
N LEU A 155 1.74 12.49 -11.16
CA LEU A 155 0.99 11.86 -10.07
C LEU A 155 1.39 10.38 -9.95
N VAL A 156 2.04 10.00 -8.86
CA VAL A 156 2.55 8.64 -8.64
C VAL A 156 1.56 7.80 -7.82
N VAL A 157 1.12 6.69 -8.39
CA VAL A 157 0.20 5.73 -7.76
C VAL A 157 0.87 4.37 -7.63
N SER A 158 1.16 3.93 -6.42
CA SER A 158 1.76 2.59 -6.20
C SER A 158 0.70 1.50 -6.09
N THR A 159 0.92 0.42 -6.83
CA THR A 159 0.14 -0.81 -6.80
C THR A 159 0.58 -1.65 -5.61
N ASP A 160 -0.33 -1.91 -4.71
CA ASP A 160 -0.17 -2.73 -3.51
C ASP A 160 0.78 -2.12 -2.45
N ILE A 161 2.02 -1.86 -2.76
CA ILE A 161 3.02 -1.23 -1.90
C ILE A 161 4.03 -0.45 -2.75
N PRO A 162 4.51 0.73 -2.31
CA PRO A 162 5.55 1.45 -3.03
C PRO A 162 6.76 0.58 -3.30
N SER A 163 7.20 0.52 -4.57
CA SER A 163 8.35 -0.29 -4.97
C SER A 163 9.59 0.08 -4.18
N GLY A 164 10.25 -0.92 -3.60
CA GLY A 164 11.43 -0.74 -2.76
C GLY A 164 11.14 -0.62 -1.26
N LEU A 165 9.87 -0.54 -0.85
CA LEU A 165 9.49 -0.49 0.56
C LEU A 165 9.40 -1.90 1.16
N VAL A 166 10.01 -2.12 2.32
CA VAL A 166 9.93 -3.41 3.04
C VAL A 166 8.58 -3.54 3.72
N THR A 167 7.79 -4.50 3.30
CA THR A 167 6.41 -4.76 3.73
C THR A 167 6.25 -4.83 5.26
N ASP A 168 7.20 -5.45 5.96
CA ASP A 168 7.08 -5.74 7.39
C ASP A 168 7.49 -4.57 8.27
N THR A 169 8.36 -3.69 7.77
CA THR A 169 9.01 -2.65 8.58
C THR A 169 8.76 -1.23 8.10
N GLY A 170 8.29 -1.04 6.88
CA GLY A 170 8.17 0.26 6.25
C GLY A 170 9.51 0.96 5.97
N ARG A 171 10.62 0.24 5.97
CA ARG A 171 11.93 0.81 5.65
C ARG A 171 12.23 0.65 4.17
N PRO A 172 12.75 1.67 3.49
CA PRO A 172 13.29 1.51 2.15
C PRO A 172 14.42 0.50 2.12
N ALA A 173 14.36 -0.45 1.19
CA ALA A 173 15.44 -1.41 0.96
C ALA A 173 16.47 -0.84 -0.04
N GLY A 174 17.09 0.26 0.32
CA GLY A 174 17.99 1.07 -0.51
C GLY A 174 17.29 2.35 -0.96
N THR A 175 16.48 2.28 -1.98
CA THR A 175 15.56 3.33 -2.40
C THR A 175 14.13 2.80 -2.44
N ALA A 176 13.14 3.68 -2.38
CA ALA A 176 11.72 3.36 -2.56
C ALA A 176 10.99 4.49 -3.27
N VAL A 177 9.92 4.13 -3.96
CA VAL A 177 9.02 5.10 -4.60
C VAL A 177 8.36 5.97 -3.53
N ASN A 178 8.27 7.28 -3.79
CA ASN A 178 7.47 8.25 -3.04
C ASN A 178 6.12 8.39 -3.75
N ALA A 179 5.14 7.61 -3.34
CA ALA A 179 3.83 7.64 -3.96
C ALA A 179 2.97 8.78 -3.40
N ASP A 180 2.17 9.43 -4.25
CA ASP A 180 1.07 10.30 -3.81
C ASP A 180 -0.09 9.47 -3.27
N PHE A 181 -0.31 8.32 -3.89
CA PHE A 181 -1.34 7.35 -3.51
C PHE A 181 -0.77 5.92 -3.55
N THR A 182 -1.20 5.11 -2.60
CA THR A 182 -0.98 3.66 -2.64
C THR A 182 -2.30 2.94 -2.53
N VAL A 183 -2.58 2.02 -3.45
CA VAL A 183 -3.76 1.16 -3.40
C VAL A 183 -3.35 -0.20 -2.85
N ALA A 184 -3.56 -0.40 -1.54
CA ALA A 184 -3.32 -1.68 -0.89
C ALA A 184 -4.36 -2.72 -1.34
N LEU A 185 -3.89 -3.90 -1.70
CA LEU A 185 -4.67 -4.96 -2.31
C LEU A 185 -4.79 -6.17 -1.37
N GLY A 186 -6.01 -6.66 -1.15
CA GLY A 186 -6.32 -7.77 -0.26
C GLY A 186 -6.15 -7.47 1.23
N SER A 187 -5.08 -6.82 1.62
CA SER A 187 -4.80 -6.39 2.99
C SER A 187 -3.95 -5.13 3.02
N VAL A 188 -4.00 -4.38 4.12
CA VAL A 188 -3.05 -3.30 4.39
C VAL A 188 -1.78 -3.93 4.99
N LYS A 189 -0.61 -3.61 4.43
CA LYS A 189 0.67 -4.12 4.93
C LYS A 189 1.17 -3.25 6.08
N ARG A 190 1.90 -3.85 7.03
CA ARG A 190 2.48 -3.11 8.17
C ARG A 190 3.34 -1.94 7.71
N GLY A 191 4.08 -2.13 6.61
CA GLY A 191 4.96 -1.12 6.03
C GLY A 191 4.26 0.16 5.57
N HIS A 192 2.96 0.11 5.25
CA HIS A 192 2.20 1.31 4.86
C HIS A 192 2.01 2.30 6.02
N VAL A 193 1.92 1.81 7.26
CA VAL A 193 1.55 2.61 8.44
C VAL A 193 2.71 2.81 9.41
N LEU A 194 3.78 2.05 9.25
CA LEU A 194 4.99 2.21 10.06
C LEU A 194 5.91 3.28 9.44
N TYR A 195 6.48 4.15 10.29
CA TYR A 195 7.52 5.08 9.85
C TYR A 195 8.83 4.35 9.53
N PRO A 196 9.56 4.71 8.45
CA PRO A 196 9.29 5.82 7.50
C PRO A 196 8.31 5.47 6.36
N GLY A 197 7.84 4.24 6.25
CA GLY A 197 7.03 3.77 5.13
C GLY A 197 5.74 4.56 4.90
N SER A 198 5.15 5.10 5.97
CA SER A 198 3.98 5.98 5.85
C SER A 198 4.25 7.27 5.06
N GLU A 199 5.49 7.74 5.00
CA GLU A 199 5.87 8.90 4.16
C GLU A 199 5.98 8.52 2.68
N HIS A 200 6.41 7.28 2.38
CA HIS A 200 6.48 6.76 1.01
C HIS A 200 5.12 6.34 0.45
N THR A 201 4.18 5.99 1.34
CA THR A 201 2.86 5.46 0.97
C THR A 201 1.92 6.54 0.42
N GLY A 202 2.12 7.78 0.80
CA GLY A 202 1.19 8.86 0.50
C GLY A 202 -0.21 8.57 1.04
N ARG A 203 -1.24 8.89 0.29
CA ARG A 203 -2.63 8.58 0.68
C ARG A 203 -2.94 7.11 0.45
N LEU A 204 -3.16 6.38 1.53
CA LEU A 204 -3.48 4.95 1.49
C LEU A 204 -4.94 4.70 1.13
N LEU A 205 -5.17 3.97 0.06
CA LEU A 205 -6.47 3.44 -0.38
C LEU A 205 -6.45 1.92 -0.22
N PHE A 206 -7.60 1.30 -0.03
CA PHE A 206 -7.69 -0.15 0.18
C PHE A 206 -8.73 -0.80 -0.74
N SER A 207 -8.43 -1.99 -1.23
CA SER A 207 -9.39 -2.85 -1.93
C SER A 207 -9.24 -4.31 -1.50
N PRO A 208 -10.34 -5.01 -1.13
CA PRO A 208 -10.30 -6.42 -0.72
C PRO A 208 -10.06 -7.39 -1.90
N ILE A 209 -10.05 -6.91 -3.14
CA ILE A 209 -9.84 -7.68 -4.39
C ILE A 209 -10.66 -8.97 -4.55
N GLY A 210 -11.72 -9.12 -3.77
CA GLY A 210 -12.59 -10.31 -3.76
C GLY A 210 -12.17 -11.40 -2.77
N ILE A 211 -11.16 -11.16 -1.95
CA ILE A 211 -10.81 -12.06 -0.83
C ILE A 211 -11.87 -11.91 0.25
N PRO A 212 -12.51 -13.01 0.72
CA PRO A 212 -13.47 -12.99 1.81
C PRO A 212 -12.85 -12.51 3.13
N GLU A 213 -13.63 -11.79 3.95
CA GLU A 213 -13.16 -11.31 5.26
C GLU A 213 -12.77 -12.47 6.18
N GLU A 214 -13.50 -13.58 6.10
CA GLU A 214 -13.28 -14.81 6.87
C GLU A 214 -11.88 -15.39 6.65
N ALA A 215 -11.30 -15.20 5.48
CA ALA A 215 -9.93 -15.64 5.17
C ALA A 215 -8.85 -14.99 6.07
N SER A 216 -9.22 -13.93 6.78
CA SER A 216 -8.30 -13.14 7.60
C SER A 216 -8.68 -13.08 9.09
N GLU A 217 -9.67 -13.83 9.54
CA GLU A 217 -10.16 -13.77 10.93
C GLU A 217 -9.08 -14.06 11.97
N ASP A 218 -8.21 -15.01 11.69
CA ASP A 218 -7.13 -15.44 12.60
C ASP A 218 -5.90 -14.53 12.60
N PHE A 219 -5.86 -13.48 11.78
CA PHE A 219 -4.71 -12.59 11.71
C PHE A 219 -4.70 -11.61 12.91
N PRO A 220 -3.59 -11.59 13.69
CA PRO A 220 -3.61 -11.01 15.03
C PRO A 220 -3.50 -9.47 15.06
N VAL A 221 -3.03 -8.85 13.98
CA VAL A 221 -2.72 -7.40 13.98
C VAL A 221 -3.80 -6.65 13.21
N ARG A 222 -4.35 -5.61 13.85
CA ARG A 222 -5.40 -4.76 13.27
C ARG A 222 -5.02 -3.29 13.34
N LEU A 223 -5.33 -2.55 12.28
CA LEU A 223 -5.37 -1.10 12.29
C LEU A 223 -6.72 -0.68 12.89
N LEU A 224 -6.66 0.06 13.99
CA LEU A 224 -7.85 0.55 14.68
C LEU A 224 -8.22 1.94 14.17
N PHE A 225 -9.48 2.14 13.89
CA PHE A 225 -10.07 3.42 13.54
C PHE A 225 -10.87 4.00 14.71
N ARG A 226 -11.28 5.25 14.57
CA ARG A 226 -12.09 5.91 15.59
C ARG A 226 -13.36 5.12 15.93
N GLU A 227 -13.97 4.50 14.95
CA GLU A 227 -15.20 3.71 15.06
C GLU A 227 -14.98 2.45 15.90
N ASP A 228 -13.77 1.87 15.86
CA ASP A 228 -13.40 0.71 16.68
C ASP A 228 -13.17 1.09 18.14
N ILE A 229 -12.67 2.30 18.38
CA ILE A 229 -12.30 2.77 19.74
C ILE A 229 -13.48 3.45 20.45
N ALA A 230 -14.31 4.20 19.71
CA ALA A 230 -15.39 4.99 20.31
C ALA A 230 -16.35 4.17 21.20
N PRO A 231 -16.75 2.93 20.84
CA PRO A 231 -17.60 2.09 21.70
C PRO A 231 -16.92 1.61 22.99
N LEU A 232 -15.58 1.62 23.02
CA LEU A 232 -14.78 1.18 24.18
C LEU A 232 -14.63 2.30 25.23
N LEU A 233 -14.92 3.55 24.85
CA LEU A 233 -14.83 4.68 25.76
C LEU A 233 -16.01 4.67 26.74
N PRO A 234 -15.75 4.79 28.05
CA PRO A 234 -16.81 4.78 29.07
C PRO A 234 -17.70 6.03 28.92
N VAL A 235 -19.00 5.81 28.81
CA VAL A 235 -19.98 6.89 28.85
C VAL A 235 -20.14 7.40 30.31
N ARG A 236 -19.84 8.68 30.52
CA ARG A 236 -20.02 9.30 31.84
C ARG A 236 -21.48 9.62 32.08
N ASN A 237 -22.02 9.14 33.23
CA ASN A 237 -23.31 9.55 33.69
C ASN A 237 -23.23 10.99 34.23
N GLN A 238 -24.29 11.80 34.02
CA GLN A 238 -24.38 13.20 34.50
C GLN A 238 -24.23 13.33 36.02
N ILE A 239 -24.61 12.29 36.77
CA ILE A 239 -24.48 12.24 38.23
C ILE A 239 -23.21 11.53 38.71
N SER A 240 -22.24 11.33 37.80
CA SER A 240 -20.96 10.71 38.14
C SER A 240 -20.11 11.65 39.01
N HIS A 241 -19.36 11.09 39.94
CA HIS A 241 -18.43 11.82 40.80
C HIS A 241 -17.04 11.16 40.77
N LYS A 242 -16.02 11.90 41.26
CA LYS A 242 -14.61 11.49 41.23
C LYS A 242 -14.34 10.07 41.75
N GLY A 243 -15.08 9.59 42.74
CA GLY A 243 -14.91 8.25 43.27
C GLY A 243 -15.40 7.12 42.36
N LYS A 244 -16.34 7.43 41.44
CA LYS A 244 -16.83 6.45 40.44
C LYS A 244 -15.96 6.38 39.18
N ASN A 245 -15.12 7.39 38.90
CA ASN A 245 -14.29 7.49 37.70
C ASN A 245 -12.90 6.87 37.93
N GLY A 246 -12.71 6.06 38.94
CA GLY A 246 -11.50 5.28 39.18
C GLY A 246 -10.38 6.07 39.89
N PHE A 247 -9.41 5.29 40.36
CA PHE A 247 -8.17 5.78 40.97
C PHE A 247 -6.99 5.28 40.11
N LEU A 248 -6.08 6.15 39.77
CA LEU A 248 -4.83 5.79 39.11
C LEU A 248 -3.64 6.03 40.03
N GLY A 249 -2.93 4.97 40.41
CA GLY A 249 -1.67 5.07 41.12
C GLY A 249 -0.52 5.27 40.14
N ILE A 250 0.30 6.30 40.37
CA ILE A 250 1.45 6.60 39.52
C ILE A 250 2.73 6.44 40.33
N PHE A 251 3.57 5.50 39.95
CA PHE A 251 4.91 5.28 40.51
C PHE A 251 5.94 5.77 39.49
N ALA A 252 6.34 7.01 39.61
CA ALA A 252 7.24 7.65 38.67
C ALA A 252 8.02 8.78 39.32
N GLY A 253 9.09 9.21 38.63
CA GLY A 253 9.96 10.27 39.09
C GLY A 253 11.16 9.78 39.88
N SER A 254 12.18 10.62 39.93
CA SER A 254 13.36 10.51 40.79
C SER A 254 13.79 11.92 41.17
N SER A 255 14.70 12.06 42.13
CA SER A 255 15.20 13.39 42.51
C SER A 255 15.75 14.14 41.27
N GLY A 256 15.20 15.32 40.98
CA GLY A 256 15.52 16.13 39.78
C GLY A 256 14.74 15.73 38.51
N MET A 257 13.83 14.72 38.57
CA MET A 257 13.02 14.29 37.45
C MET A 257 11.52 14.16 37.82
N GLU A 258 11.03 15.02 38.67
CA GLU A 258 9.66 14.99 39.18
C GLU A 258 8.63 15.42 38.12
N GLY A 259 9.07 16.15 37.11
CA GLY A 259 8.19 16.67 36.05
C GLY A 259 7.45 15.59 35.28
N ALA A 260 8.06 14.42 35.04
CA ALA A 260 7.42 13.30 34.37
C ALA A 260 6.21 12.75 35.16
N ALA A 261 6.36 12.64 36.49
CA ALA A 261 5.25 12.20 37.39
C ALA A 261 4.09 13.21 37.38
N LEU A 262 4.38 14.51 37.42
CA LEU A 262 3.38 15.56 37.35
C LEU A 262 2.62 15.55 36.01
N LEU A 263 3.34 15.44 34.89
CA LEU A 263 2.73 15.34 33.55
C LEU A 263 1.86 14.09 33.41
N ALA A 264 2.31 12.95 33.94
CA ALA A 264 1.52 11.72 33.95
C ALA A 264 0.23 11.88 34.74
N GLY A 265 0.31 12.52 35.93
CA GLY A 265 -0.86 12.81 36.79
C GLY A 265 -1.86 13.75 36.10
N GLN A 266 -1.36 14.84 35.50
CA GLN A 266 -2.21 15.77 34.75
C GLN A 266 -2.85 15.09 33.54
N GLY A 267 -2.07 14.33 32.75
CA GLY A 267 -2.58 13.57 31.61
C GLY A 267 -3.69 12.61 32.01
N ALA A 268 -3.52 11.90 33.12
CA ALA A 268 -4.53 10.98 33.67
C ALA A 268 -5.84 11.71 34.04
N LEU A 269 -5.74 12.87 34.71
CA LEU A 269 -6.92 13.68 35.03
C LEU A 269 -7.63 14.20 33.76
N TYR A 270 -6.89 14.70 32.78
CA TYR A 270 -7.46 15.14 31.50
C TYR A 270 -8.08 13.98 30.71
N ALA A 271 -7.47 12.80 30.76
CA ALA A 271 -8.05 11.58 30.16
C ALA A 271 -9.28 11.08 30.93
N GLY A 272 -9.52 11.59 32.14
CA GLY A 272 -10.73 11.35 32.85
C GLY A 272 -10.63 10.50 34.11
N ALA A 273 -9.46 10.22 34.62
CA ALA A 273 -9.32 9.59 35.92
C ALA A 273 -10.04 10.43 37.00
N GLY A 274 -10.72 9.75 37.94
CA GLY A 274 -11.41 10.43 39.03
C GLY A 274 -10.45 10.99 40.06
N LYS A 275 -9.34 10.27 40.29
CA LYS A 275 -8.23 10.65 41.19
C LYS A 275 -6.93 10.02 40.65
N THR A 276 -5.84 10.70 40.85
CA THR A 276 -4.47 10.20 40.63
C THR A 276 -3.67 10.31 41.92
#